data_67e8522c81915bca08f4610113f84755
#
_entry.id   67e8522c81915bca08f4610113f84755
#
_cell.length_a   1.000
_cell.length_b   1.000
_cell.length_c   1.000
_cell.angle_alpha   90.00
_cell.angle_beta   90.00
_cell.angle_gamma   90.00
#
_symmetry.space_group_name_H-M   'P 1'
#
loop_
_entity.id
_entity.type
_entity.pdbx_description
1 polymer ?
#
loop_
_entity_poly.entity_id
_entity_poly.type
_entity_poly.pdbx_seq_one_letter_code
_entity_poly.pdbx_strand_id
1 'polypeptide(L)'
;GFMLMGLVPGTEEGITAISIYLILYLTMNLGVFLFILNMQRDQINVTTIKDLSGLYKTEPVMAGCLAIILFSMAGIPPLAGFVGKLLILNVVVDSNLFFLAVIAVLTSVIAAFYYIRMVKSIFFDEPTEELDILTNNQSKLLMILFSFFNLTVILYPQFFLNLSASIALSLFALK
;
A
#
# COMPACT_ATOMS: atom_id res chain seq x y z
N GLY A 1 10.79 -0.90 7.66
CA GLY A 1 12.11 -1.26 7.06
C GLY A 1 12.45 -0.42 5.84
N PHE A 2 11.59 -0.34 4.81
CA PHE A 2 11.87 0.46 3.60
C PHE A 2 12.14 1.95 3.90
N MET A 3 11.38 2.58 4.78
CA MET A 3 11.63 3.98 5.16
C MET A 3 13.01 4.18 5.78
N LEU A 4 13.43 3.27 6.65
CA LEU A 4 14.75 3.34 7.28
C LEU A 4 15.89 3.22 6.27
N MET A 5 15.72 2.45 5.21
CA MET A 5 16.73 2.33 4.15
C MET A 5 16.96 3.66 3.42
N GLY A 6 15.92 4.45 3.19
CA GLY A 6 16.05 5.77 2.58
C GLY A 6 16.79 6.79 3.47
N LEU A 7 16.90 6.55 4.78
CA LEU A 7 17.69 7.40 5.69
C LEU A 7 19.19 7.10 5.63
N VAL A 8 19.58 5.87 5.26
CA VAL A 8 20.98 5.43 5.33
C VAL A 8 21.93 6.32 4.51
N PRO A 9 21.57 6.77 3.31
CA PRO A 9 22.43 7.65 2.51
C PRO A 9 22.61 9.06 3.11
N GLY A 10 21.66 9.53 3.93
CA GLY A 10 21.67 10.88 4.51
C GLY A 10 21.55 12.02 3.51
N THR A 11 20.94 11.77 2.34
CA THR A 11 20.80 12.72 1.23
C THR A 11 19.40 13.34 1.19
N GLU A 12 19.27 14.46 0.48
CA GLU A 12 17.97 15.13 0.25
C GLU A 12 17.03 14.23 -0.56
N GLU A 13 17.58 13.50 -1.55
CA GLU A 13 16.83 12.53 -2.35
C GLU A 13 16.28 11.41 -1.46
N GLY A 14 17.05 10.95 -0.47
CA GLY A 14 16.63 9.95 0.50
C GLY A 14 15.42 10.41 1.31
N ILE A 15 15.46 11.64 1.83
CA ILE A 15 14.35 12.24 2.59
C ILE A 15 13.12 12.45 1.69
N THR A 16 13.34 12.91 0.45
CA THR A 16 12.26 13.04 -0.53
C THR A 16 11.57 11.70 -0.80
N ALA A 17 12.34 10.65 -1.06
CA ALA A 17 11.83 9.31 -1.31
C ALA A 17 11.04 8.75 -0.11
N ILE A 18 11.54 8.96 1.11
CA ILE A 18 10.86 8.56 2.34
C ILE A 18 9.53 9.29 2.51
N SER A 19 9.51 10.59 2.27
CA SER A 19 8.31 11.41 2.42
C SER A 19 7.19 10.96 1.48
N ILE A 20 7.54 10.67 0.22
CA ILE A 20 6.60 10.08 -0.75
C ILE A 20 6.12 8.72 -0.27
N TYR A 21 7.05 7.83 0.08
CA TYR A 21 6.71 6.48 0.53
C TYR A 21 5.81 6.51 1.76
N LEU A 22 6.04 7.42 2.71
CA LEU A 22 5.23 7.58 3.91
C LEU A 22 3.78 7.95 3.57
N ILE A 23 3.57 8.91 2.67
CA ILE A 23 2.22 9.31 2.23
C ILE A 23 1.51 8.12 1.58
N LEU A 24 2.18 7.43 0.64
CA LEU A 24 1.61 6.27 -0.05
C LEU A 24 1.32 5.12 0.92
N TYR A 25 2.22 4.85 1.83
CA TYR A 25 2.08 3.81 2.85
C TYR A 25 0.91 4.08 3.80
N LEU A 26 0.73 5.33 4.24
CA LEU A 26 -0.40 5.72 5.08
C LEU A 26 -1.73 5.50 4.37
N THR A 27 -1.86 5.91 3.12
CA THR A 27 -3.12 5.73 2.36
C THR A 27 -3.46 4.26 2.15
N MET A 28 -2.48 3.41 1.84
CA MET A 28 -2.67 1.96 1.71
C MET A 28 -3.11 1.33 3.05
N ASN A 29 -2.41 1.65 4.15
CA ASN A 29 -2.76 1.11 5.45
C ASN A 29 -4.14 1.55 5.93
N LEU A 30 -4.46 2.86 5.80
CA LEU A 30 -5.78 3.37 6.16
C LEU A 30 -6.89 2.64 5.38
N GLY A 31 -6.68 2.37 4.10
CA GLY A 31 -7.64 1.61 3.29
C GLY A 31 -7.82 0.17 3.78
N VAL A 32 -6.74 -0.56 4.04
CA VAL A 32 -6.82 -1.95 4.55
C VAL A 32 -7.46 -1.99 5.94
N PHE A 33 -7.03 -1.12 6.87
CA PHE A 33 -7.58 -1.10 8.22
C PHE A 33 -9.05 -0.66 8.24
N LEU A 34 -9.42 0.29 7.39
CA LEU A 34 -10.82 0.68 7.22
C LEU A 34 -11.67 -0.53 6.82
N PHE A 35 -11.17 -1.38 5.90
CA PHE A 35 -11.86 -2.61 5.51
C PHE A 35 -11.94 -3.58 6.69
N ILE A 36 -10.80 -3.90 7.34
CA ILE A 36 -10.75 -4.89 8.43
C ILE A 36 -11.66 -4.49 9.60
N LEU A 37 -11.67 -3.21 9.98
CA LEU A 37 -12.50 -2.73 11.09
C LEU A 37 -14.01 -2.79 10.80
N ASN A 38 -14.39 -2.85 9.53
CA ASN A 38 -15.79 -3.00 9.12
C ASN A 38 -16.16 -4.44 8.73
N MET A 39 -15.24 -5.40 8.86
CA MET A 39 -15.54 -6.83 8.66
C MET A 39 -16.29 -7.38 9.87
N GLN A 40 -17.55 -7.72 9.68
CA GLN A 40 -18.39 -8.30 10.71
C GLN A 40 -19.16 -9.50 10.15
N ARG A 41 -19.55 -10.40 11.05
CA ARG A 41 -20.49 -11.49 10.80
C ARG A 41 -21.41 -11.59 12.00
N ASP A 42 -22.72 -11.45 11.82
CA ASP A 42 -23.70 -11.40 12.91
C ASP A 42 -23.32 -10.38 14.01
N GLN A 43 -22.83 -9.20 13.60
CA GLN A 43 -22.31 -8.14 14.47
C GLN A 43 -21.06 -8.52 15.29
N ILE A 44 -20.42 -9.64 15.00
CA ILE A 44 -19.14 -10.04 15.59
C ILE A 44 -18.00 -9.72 14.62
N ASN A 45 -16.96 -9.04 15.12
CA ASN A 45 -15.78 -8.73 14.32
C ASN A 45 -15.05 -10.03 13.92
N VAL A 46 -14.82 -10.20 12.63
CA VAL A 46 -14.05 -11.32 12.08
C VAL A 46 -12.70 -10.83 11.57
N THR A 47 -11.66 -11.62 11.80
CA THR A 47 -10.27 -11.19 11.60
C THR A 47 -9.40 -12.23 10.91
N THR A 48 -9.97 -13.29 10.35
CA THR A 48 -9.17 -14.32 9.69
C THR A 48 -9.12 -14.13 8.17
N ILE A 49 -8.01 -14.56 7.55
CA ILE A 49 -7.87 -14.49 6.08
C ILE A 49 -8.92 -15.37 5.38
N LYS A 50 -9.38 -16.45 6.04
CA LYS A 50 -10.41 -17.32 5.50
C LYS A 50 -11.75 -16.62 5.35
N ASP A 51 -12.04 -15.63 6.18
CA ASP A 51 -13.28 -14.85 6.10
C ASP A 51 -13.35 -13.97 4.85
N LEU A 52 -12.20 -13.73 4.18
CA LEU A 52 -12.14 -13.04 2.90
C LEU A 52 -12.51 -13.94 1.70
N SER A 53 -12.67 -15.26 1.92
CA SER A 53 -12.92 -16.21 0.83
C SER A 53 -14.22 -15.88 0.10
N GLY A 54 -14.12 -15.73 -1.22
CA GLY A 54 -15.27 -15.47 -2.07
C GLY A 54 -15.91 -14.08 -1.91
N LEU A 55 -15.25 -13.13 -1.25
CA LEU A 55 -15.74 -11.75 -1.08
C LEU A 55 -16.22 -11.12 -2.40
N TYR A 56 -15.59 -11.46 -3.51
CA TYR A 56 -15.97 -10.96 -4.83
C TYR A 56 -17.42 -11.34 -5.21
N LYS A 57 -17.94 -12.48 -4.73
CA LYS A 57 -19.31 -12.93 -5.04
C LYS A 57 -20.37 -12.12 -4.31
N THR A 58 -20.06 -11.64 -3.10
CA THR A 58 -21.00 -10.90 -2.23
C THR A 58 -20.84 -9.38 -2.38
N GLU A 59 -19.62 -8.87 -2.38
CA GLU A 59 -19.32 -7.43 -2.43
C GLU A 59 -18.21 -7.12 -3.47
N PRO A 60 -18.52 -7.18 -4.78
CA PRO A 60 -17.52 -7.08 -5.85
C PRO A 60 -16.76 -5.76 -5.86
N VAL A 61 -17.41 -4.64 -5.50
CA VAL A 61 -16.76 -3.32 -5.46
C VAL A 61 -15.74 -3.27 -4.34
N MET A 62 -16.09 -3.76 -3.15
CA MET A 62 -15.17 -3.77 -2.01
C MET A 62 -14.01 -4.75 -2.23
N ALA A 63 -14.30 -5.91 -2.81
CA ALA A 63 -13.27 -6.88 -3.20
C ALA A 63 -12.27 -6.26 -4.19
N GLY A 64 -12.75 -5.53 -5.19
CA GLY A 64 -11.92 -4.82 -6.15
C GLY A 64 -11.06 -3.73 -5.50
N CYS A 65 -11.64 -2.89 -4.64
CA CYS A 65 -10.92 -1.85 -3.91
C CYS A 65 -9.81 -2.45 -3.02
N LEU A 66 -10.15 -3.49 -2.26
CA LEU A 66 -9.18 -4.17 -1.40
C LEU A 66 -8.04 -4.79 -2.21
N ALA A 67 -8.35 -5.45 -3.33
CA ALA A 67 -7.34 -6.03 -4.21
C ALA A 67 -6.37 -4.98 -4.79
N ILE A 68 -6.87 -3.82 -5.22
CA ILE A 68 -6.03 -2.71 -5.70
C ILE A 68 -5.05 -2.28 -4.61
N ILE A 69 -5.53 -2.09 -3.38
CA ILE A 69 -4.69 -1.69 -2.26
C ILE A 69 -3.66 -2.79 -1.93
N LEU A 70 -4.06 -4.07 -1.88
CA LEU A 70 -3.16 -5.19 -1.62
C LEU A 70 -2.10 -5.35 -2.71
N PHE A 71 -2.45 -5.19 -3.99
CA PHE A 71 -1.47 -5.18 -5.08
C PHE A 71 -0.53 -3.98 -5.00
N SER A 72 -1.03 -2.81 -4.57
CA SER A 72 -0.19 -1.65 -4.32
C SER A 72 0.81 -1.93 -3.18
N MET A 73 0.38 -2.53 -2.07
CA MET A 73 1.25 -2.94 -0.97
C MET A 73 2.28 -4.00 -1.39
N ALA A 74 1.90 -4.92 -2.26
CA ALA A 74 2.82 -5.88 -2.87
C ALA A 74 3.91 -5.17 -3.69
N GLY A 75 3.61 -4.00 -4.25
CA GLY A 75 4.51 -3.25 -5.12
C GLY A 75 4.41 -3.69 -6.58
N ILE A 76 3.21 -4.02 -7.04
CA ILE A 76 2.96 -4.41 -8.44
C ILE A 76 2.79 -3.14 -9.29
N PRO A 77 3.57 -2.97 -10.39
CA PRO A 77 3.32 -1.90 -11.34
C PRO A 77 1.93 -2.06 -11.97
N PRO A 78 1.20 -0.99 -12.23
CA PRO A 78 1.53 0.43 -12.17
C PRO A 78 1.03 1.14 -10.88
N LEU A 79 0.98 0.49 -9.74
CA LEU A 79 0.35 1.03 -8.53
C LEU A 79 1.31 1.88 -7.69
N ALA A 80 0.74 2.71 -6.81
CA ALA A 80 1.44 3.67 -5.98
C ALA A 80 2.57 3.05 -5.13
N GLY A 81 2.33 1.89 -4.54
CA GLY A 81 3.33 1.20 -3.70
C GLY A 81 4.59 0.79 -4.46
N PHE A 82 4.48 0.47 -5.76
CA PHE A 82 5.64 0.24 -6.61
C PHE A 82 6.49 1.50 -6.75
N VAL A 83 5.85 2.64 -7.04
CA VAL A 83 6.55 3.94 -7.19
C VAL A 83 7.32 4.29 -5.92
N GLY A 84 6.67 4.19 -4.75
CA GLY A 84 7.32 4.48 -3.48
C GLY A 84 8.52 3.58 -3.17
N LYS A 85 8.40 2.27 -3.42
CA LYS A 85 9.51 1.32 -3.25
C LYS A 85 10.66 1.60 -4.22
N LEU A 86 10.33 1.88 -5.48
CA LEU A 86 11.33 2.15 -6.52
C LEU A 86 12.16 3.40 -6.19
N LEU A 87 11.53 4.47 -5.73
CA LEU A 87 12.24 5.69 -5.35
C LEU A 87 13.26 5.44 -4.23
N ILE A 88 12.88 4.70 -3.19
CA ILE A 88 13.81 4.36 -2.10
C ILE A 88 14.94 3.45 -2.61
N LEU A 89 14.63 2.45 -3.43
CA LEU A 89 15.63 1.55 -3.99
C LEU A 89 16.64 2.30 -4.87
N ASN A 90 16.19 3.26 -5.69
CA ASN A 90 17.09 4.08 -6.51
C ASN A 90 18.09 4.82 -5.62
N VAL A 91 17.65 5.52 -4.59
CA VAL A 91 18.54 6.25 -3.66
C VAL A 91 19.56 5.32 -2.99
N VAL A 92 19.15 4.12 -2.60
CA VAL A 92 20.03 3.13 -1.98
C VAL A 92 21.09 2.62 -2.97
N VAL A 93 20.70 2.38 -4.22
CA VAL A 93 21.60 1.93 -5.31
C VAL A 93 22.57 3.05 -5.70
N ASP A 94 22.11 4.28 -5.86
CA ASP A 94 22.93 5.45 -6.20
C ASP A 94 23.99 5.72 -5.11
N SER A 95 23.70 5.33 -3.88
CA SER A 95 24.63 5.40 -2.75
C SER A 95 25.59 4.19 -2.66
N ASN A 96 25.63 3.30 -3.68
CA ASN A 96 26.43 2.06 -3.74
C ASN A 96 26.12 1.03 -2.63
N LEU A 97 24.94 1.10 -2.03
CA LEU A 97 24.50 0.17 -0.99
C LEU A 97 23.80 -1.06 -1.58
N PHE A 98 24.43 -1.72 -2.56
CA PHE A 98 23.84 -2.81 -3.34
C PHE A 98 23.36 -3.98 -2.49
N PHE A 99 24.11 -4.36 -1.44
CA PHE A 99 23.71 -5.45 -0.56
C PHE A 99 22.39 -5.16 0.15
N LEU A 100 22.20 -3.92 0.60
CA LEU A 100 20.95 -3.48 1.24
C LEU A 100 19.79 -3.49 0.24
N ALA A 101 20.02 -3.04 -1.00
CA ALA A 101 19.03 -3.06 -2.07
C ALA A 101 18.56 -4.49 -2.39
N VAL A 102 19.51 -5.45 -2.48
CA VAL A 102 19.18 -6.87 -2.72
C VAL A 102 18.31 -7.44 -1.60
N ILE A 103 18.65 -7.20 -0.34
CA ILE A 103 17.84 -7.66 0.81
C ILE A 103 16.43 -7.04 0.75
N ALA A 104 16.33 -5.75 0.41
CA ALA A 104 15.06 -5.07 0.30
C ALA A 104 14.16 -5.68 -0.78
N VAL A 105 14.72 -5.99 -1.95
CA VAL A 105 13.97 -6.65 -3.03
C VAL A 105 13.50 -8.04 -2.61
N LEU A 106 14.39 -8.85 -2.03
CA LEU A 106 14.04 -10.21 -1.58
C LEU A 106 12.92 -10.20 -0.53
N THR A 107 13.03 -9.33 0.47
CA THR A 107 11.99 -9.20 1.50
C THR A 107 10.68 -8.67 0.93
N SER A 108 10.73 -7.81 -0.08
CA SER A 108 9.55 -7.31 -0.80
C SER A 108 8.82 -8.43 -1.55
N VAL A 109 9.57 -9.36 -2.18
CA VAL A 109 8.99 -10.54 -2.86
C VAL A 109 8.28 -11.45 -1.87
N ILE A 110 8.88 -11.69 -0.69
CA ILE A 110 8.23 -12.47 0.37
C ILE A 110 6.92 -11.80 0.81
N ALA A 111 6.93 -10.49 1.02
CA ALA A 111 5.74 -9.74 1.39
C ALA A 111 4.66 -9.81 0.29
N ALA A 112 5.04 -9.70 -0.98
CA ALA A 112 4.12 -9.81 -2.11
C ALA A 112 3.38 -11.15 -2.13
N PHE A 113 4.02 -12.25 -1.76
CA PHE A 113 3.40 -13.57 -1.65
C PHE A 113 2.18 -13.56 -0.71
N TYR A 114 2.29 -12.91 0.45
CA TYR A 114 1.18 -12.82 1.41
C TYR A 114 0.01 -12.00 0.86
N TYR A 115 0.28 -10.87 0.22
CA TYR A 115 -0.75 -10.03 -0.37
C TYR A 115 -1.46 -10.71 -1.53
N ILE A 116 -0.71 -11.38 -2.42
CA ILE A 116 -1.29 -12.13 -3.55
C ILE A 116 -2.15 -13.30 -3.04
N ARG A 117 -1.72 -13.98 -1.97
CA ARG A 117 -2.50 -15.04 -1.34
C ARG A 117 -3.85 -14.54 -0.83
N MET A 118 -3.88 -13.33 -0.23
CA MET A 118 -5.14 -12.71 0.20
C MET A 118 -6.05 -12.39 -1.00
N VAL A 119 -5.48 -11.80 -2.07
CA VAL A 119 -6.23 -11.53 -3.31
C VAL A 119 -6.76 -12.83 -3.92
N LYS A 120 -5.95 -13.91 -3.93
CA LYS A 120 -6.42 -15.22 -4.38
C LYS A 120 -7.66 -15.65 -3.59
N SER A 121 -7.63 -15.54 -2.26
CA SER A 121 -8.77 -15.94 -1.42
C SER A 121 -10.02 -15.12 -1.72
N ILE A 122 -9.87 -13.81 -1.92
CA ILE A 122 -10.96 -12.90 -2.23
C ILE A 122 -11.70 -13.30 -3.53
N PHE A 123 -10.95 -13.69 -4.57
CA PHE A 123 -11.52 -13.87 -5.91
C PHE A 123 -11.79 -15.32 -6.32
N PHE A 124 -11.01 -16.28 -5.81
CA PHE A 124 -10.98 -17.64 -6.35
C PHE A 124 -11.40 -18.72 -5.35
N ASP A 125 -11.38 -18.44 -4.05
CA ASP A 125 -11.84 -19.44 -3.07
C ASP A 125 -13.38 -19.39 -2.93
N GLU A 126 -13.99 -20.50 -2.58
CA GLU A 126 -15.43 -20.55 -2.30
C GLU A 126 -15.75 -19.79 -1.00
N PRO A 127 -16.86 -19.01 -0.99
CA PRO A 127 -17.29 -18.33 0.21
C PRO A 127 -17.62 -19.34 1.30
N THR A 128 -17.06 -19.16 2.48
CA THR A 128 -17.35 -20.02 3.64
C THR A 128 -18.66 -19.63 4.31
N GLU A 129 -18.89 -18.33 4.45
CA GLU A 129 -20.12 -17.72 5.01
C GLU A 129 -20.18 -16.26 4.55
N GLU A 130 -21.38 -15.69 4.46
CA GLU A 130 -21.53 -14.29 4.08
C GLU A 130 -21.05 -13.37 5.20
N LEU A 131 -20.37 -12.29 4.81
CA LEU A 131 -19.96 -11.23 5.73
C LEU A 131 -20.99 -10.09 5.70
N ASP A 132 -21.32 -9.56 6.87
CA ASP A 132 -22.05 -8.30 7.02
C ASP A 132 -21.11 -7.14 6.69
N ILE A 133 -20.92 -6.86 5.39
CA ILE A 133 -19.89 -5.93 5.01
C ILE A 133 -20.45 -4.53 4.84
N LEU A 134 -19.75 -3.59 5.49
CA LEU A 134 -19.81 -2.16 5.25
C LEU A 134 -21.25 -1.64 5.04
N THR A 135 -22.05 -1.73 6.07
CA THR A 135 -23.36 -1.08 6.11
C THR A 135 -23.26 0.44 6.00
N ASN A 136 -22.08 1.01 6.31
CA ASN A 136 -21.87 2.45 6.28
C ASN A 136 -21.36 2.92 4.91
N ASN A 137 -22.18 3.74 4.22
CA ASN A 137 -21.83 4.34 2.93
C ASN A 137 -20.57 5.21 2.99
N GLN A 138 -20.25 5.81 4.14
CA GLN A 138 -19.05 6.62 4.32
C GLN A 138 -17.79 5.77 4.23
N SER A 139 -17.79 4.59 4.85
CA SER A 139 -16.65 3.66 4.79
C SER A 139 -16.45 3.14 3.36
N LYS A 140 -17.54 2.82 2.64
CA LYS A 140 -17.48 2.44 1.22
C LYS A 140 -16.86 3.54 0.36
N LEU A 141 -17.30 4.77 0.54
CA LEU A 141 -16.76 5.93 -0.19
C LEU A 141 -15.27 6.13 0.08
N LEU A 142 -14.83 6.07 1.34
CA LEU A 142 -13.43 6.21 1.70
C LEU A 142 -12.56 5.10 1.11
N MET A 143 -13.03 3.84 1.10
CA MET A 143 -12.35 2.73 0.44
C MET A 143 -12.14 2.99 -1.05
N ILE A 144 -13.18 3.45 -1.75
CA ILE A 144 -13.11 3.80 -3.16
C ILE A 144 -12.10 4.93 -3.38
N LEU A 145 -12.11 5.96 -2.53
CA LEU A 145 -11.18 7.08 -2.64
C LEU A 145 -9.71 6.64 -2.43
N PHE A 146 -9.42 5.82 -1.42
CA PHE A 146 -8.07 5.31 -1.20
C PHE A 146 -7.61 4.40 -2.33
N SER A 147 -8.49 3.56 -2.86
CA SER A 147 -8.20 2.69 -3.98
C SER A 147 -7.92 3.50 -5.26
N PHE A 148 -8.77 4.49 -5.55
CA PHE A 148 -8.59 5.39 -6.69
C PHE A 148 -7.31 6.22 -6.58
N PHE A 149 -6.99 6.73 -5.39
CA PHE A 149 -5.72 7.41 -5.14
C PHE A 149 -4.52 6.53 -5.50
N ASN A 150 -4.52 5.27 -5.06
CA ASN A 150 -3.44 4.33 -5.36
C ASN A 150 -3.27 4.02 -6.86
N LEU A 151 -4.35 4.10 -7.65
CA LEU A 151 -4.30 3.96 -9.11
C LEU A 151 -3.77 5.23 -9.80
N THR A 152 -4.11 6.41 -9.27
CA THR A 152 -3.85 7.68 -9.98
C THR A 152 -2.46 8.25 -9.72
N VAL A 153 -1.76 7.84 -8.68
CA VAL A 153 -0.41 8.33 -8.34
C VAL A 153 0.56 8.21 -9.51
N ILE A 154 0.48 7.12 -10.28
CA ILE A 154 1.39 6.91 -11.42
C ILE A 154 1.11 7.87 -12.59
N LEU A 155 -0.11 8.40 -12.70
CA LEU A 155 -0.46 9.34 -13.77
C LEU A 155 0.14 10.72 -13.53
N TYR A 156 0.37 11.08 -12.27
CA TYR A 156 0.88 12.39 -11.86
C TYR A 156 2.04 12.29 -10.85
N PRO A 157 3.11 11.52 -11.13
CA PRO A 157 4.21 11.33 -10.18
C PRO A 157 4.92 12.65 -9.87
N GLN A 158 4.98 13.58 -10.83
CA GLN A 158 5.67 14.87 -10.70
C GLN A 158 5.08 15.73 -9.58
N PHE A 159 3.76 15.66 -9.34
CA PHE A 159 3.14 16.38 -8.23
C PHE A 159 3.68 15.93 -6.87
N PHE A 160 3.81 14.61 -6.66
CA PHE A 160 4.33 14.04 -5.42
C PHE A 160 5.82 14.32 -5.26
N LEU A 161 6.60 14.25 -6.34
CA LEU A 161 8.02 14.57 -6.34
C LEU A 161 8.25 16.02 -5.93
N ASN A 162 7.53 16.97 -6.52
CA ASN A 162 7.67 18.39 -6.19
C ASN A 162 7.29 18.71 -4.74
N LEU A 163 6.18 18.12 -4.26
CA LEU A 163 5.73 18.28 -2.89
C LEU A 163 6.76 17.76 -1.88
N SER A 164 7.32 16.59 -2.14
CA SER A 164 8.29 15.95 -1.24
C SER A 164 9.65 16.63 -1.28
N ALA A 165 10.07 17.13 -2.43
CA ALA A 165 11.28 17.93 -2.56
C ALA A 165 11.19 19.22 -1.72
N SER A 166 10.04 19.87 -1.71
CA SER A 166 9.81 21.04 -0.85
C SER A 166 9.93 20.72 0.65
N ILE A 167 9.43 19.54 1.06
CA ILE A 167 9.56 19.07 2.45
C ILE A 167 11.04 18.79 2.79
N ALA A 168 11.76 18.10 1.90
CA ALA A 168 13.17 17.80 2.10
C ALA A 168 14.00 19.08 2.24
N LEU A 169 13.84 20.04 1.33
CA LEU A 169 14.52 21.33 1.38
C LEU A 169 14.25 22.08 2.70
N SER A 170 13.02 22.07 3.20
CA SER A 170 12.69 22.72 4.48
C SER A 170 13.41 22.10 5.67
N LEU A 171 13.60 20.76 5.66
CA LEU A 171 14.32 20.04 6.72
C LEU A 171 15.85 20.31 6.69
N PHE A 172 16.43 20.45 5.51
CA PHE A 172 17.87 20.77 5.37
C PHE A 172 18.16 22.26 5.55
N ALA A 173 17.21 23.15 5.27
CA ALA A 173 17.37 24.59 5.51
C ALA A 173 17.41 24.97 7.00
N LEU A 174 17.02 24.07 7.90
CA LEU A 174 17.06 24.27 9.36
C LEU A 174 18.42 23.90 9.97
N LYS A 175 19.42 23.56 9.15
CA LYS A 175 20.83 23.36 9.55
C LYS A 175 21.66 24.52 9.18
#